data_612dd55084429cda5470d087d7b2c634
#
_entry.id   612dd55084429cda5470d087d7b2c634
#
_cell.length_a   1.000
_cell.length_b   1.000
_cell.length_c   1.000
_cell.angle_alpha   90.00
_cell.angle_beta   90.00
_cell.angle_gamma   90.00
#
_symmetry.space_group_name_H-M   'P 1'
#
loop_
_entity.id
_entity.type
_entity.pdbx_description
1 polymer ?
#
loop_
_entity_poly.entity_id
_entity_poly.type
_entity_poly.pdbx_seq_one_letter_code
_entity_poly.pdbx_strand_id
1 'polypeptide(L)'
;SQDKLSILCEDQMAEGLLLGFLDVLNPKLGIRHDDITIGRDTGQREFPGHVRTLAKFNKLRDFLFILDGDARSVESDIKRAASDYDQTVQPLFLPGDGPPEAWIWQILTSKSNRYATQLGVSATAMEERIHHINRLLSGTLQQQNYPKIAVEEFASELDRTTTDIARIVGRCEAEDKHGDVVPLLVAIEEKINLWRQE
;
A
#
# COMPACT_ATOMS: atom_id res chain seq x y z
N SER A 1 -21.21 1.52 20.24
CA SER A 1 -20.57 1.05 19.02
C SER A 1 -19.28 1.83 18.85
N GLN A 2 -18.17 1.15 18.90
CA GLN A 2 -16.90 1.77 18.58
C GLN A 2 -16.88 2.10 17.08
N ASP A 3 -16.52 3.32 16.75
CA ASP A 3 -16.29 3.71 15.37
C ASP A 3 -15.16 2.84 14.81
N LYS A 4 -15.28 2.45 13.56
CA LYS A 4 -14.23 1.68 12.88
C LYS A 4 -13.02 2.57 12.65
N LEU A 5 -11.84 1.98 12.68
CA LEU A 5 -10.64 2.66 12.18
C LEU A 5 -10.70 2.66 10.64
N SER A 6 -10.57 3.82 10.06
CA SER A 6 -10.60 3.98 8.61
C SER A 6 -9.22 4.33 8.10
N ILE A 7 -8.75 3.60 7.09
CA ILE A 7 -7.52 3.91 6.37
C ILE A 7 -7.90 4.51 5.04
N LEU A 8 -7.41 5.71 4.74
CA LEU A 8 -7.60 6.35 3.46
C LEU A 8 -6.31 6.20 2.63
N CYS A 9 -6.44 5.68 1.42
CA CYS A 9 -5.34 5.47 0.48
C CYS A 9 -5.72 5.92 -0.93
N GLU A 10 -4.74 5.96 -1.85
CA GLU A 10 -4.96 6.57 -3.17
C GLU A 10 -5.78 5.69 -4.10
N ASP A 11 -5.40 4.43 -4.30
CA ASP A 11 -6.02 3.57 -5.31
C ASP A 11 -6.08 2.09 -4.90
N GLN A 12 -6.52 1.25 -5.82
CA GLN A 12 -6.66 -0.18 -5.61
C GLN A 12 -5.33 -0.91 -5.38
N MET A 13 -4.21 -0.41 -5.91
CA MET A 13 -2.89 -1.02 -5.68
C MET A 13 -2.44 -0.77 -4.24
N ALA A 14 -2.62 0.46 -3.76
CA ALA A 14 -2.39 0.81 -2.36
C ALA A 14 -3.27 -0.05 -1.43
N GLU A 15 -4.55 -0.17 -1.75
CA GLU A 15 -5.48 -1.03 -1.00
C GLU A 15 -4.98 -2.48 -0.96
N GLY A 16 -4.55 -3.02 -2.09
CA GLY A 16 -4.02 -4.39 -2.16
C GLY A 16 -2.83 -4.60 -1.23
N LEU A 17 -1.82 -3.71 -1.27
CA LEU A 17 -0.66 -3.76 -0.38
C LEU A 17 -1.09 -3.70 1.09
N LEU A 18 -1.97 -2.77 1.44
CA LEU A 18 -2.47 -2.60 2.80
C LEU A 18 -3.23 -3.83 3.30
N LEU A 19 -4.05 -4.44 2.47
CA LEU A 19 -4.72 -5.70 2.80
C LEU A 19 -3.69 -6.79 3.12
N GLY A 20 -2.61 -6.87 2.35
CA GLY A 20 -1.52 -7.81 2.60
C GLY A 20 -0.84 -7.55 3.95
N PHE A 21 -0.54 -6.30 4.27
CA PHE A 21 0.03 -5.92 5.56
C PHE A 21 -0.92 -6.25 6.72
N LEU A 22 -2.21 -5.98 6.57
CA LEU A 22 -3.22 -6.29 7.58
C LEU A 22 -3.44 -7.80 7.74
N ASP A 23 -3.24 -8.61 6.70
CA ASP A 23 -3.27 -10.07 6.80
C ASP A 23 -2.26 -10.58 7.84
N VAL A 24 -1.15 -9.86 8.05
CA VAL A 24 -0.14 -10.18 9.06
C VAL A 24 -0.44 -9.51 10.40
N LEU A 25 -0.80 -8.23 10.38
CA LEU A 25 -1.03 -7.45 11.60
C LEU A 25 -2.31 -7.85 12.35
N ASN A 26 -3.40 -8.06 11.65
CA ASN A 26 -4.69 -8.32 12.29
C ASN A 26 -4.68 -9.56 13.19
N PRO A 27 -4.17 -10.73 12.76
CA PRO A 27 -4.05 -11.88 13.66
C PRO A 27 -3.14 -11.62 14.86
N LYS A 28 -2.01 -10.93 14.62
CA LYS A 28 -1.06 -10.59 15.69
C LYS A 28 -1.69 -9.71 16.75
N LEU A 29 -2.52 -8.74 16.35
CA LEU A 29 -3.15 -7.77 17.24
C LEU A 29 -4.53 -8.19 17.75
N GLY A 30 -5.06 -9.31 17.30
CA GLY A 30 -6.42 -9.74 17.63
C GLY A 30 -7.50 -8.81 17.09
N ILE A 31 -7.23 -8.19 15.94
CA ILE A 31 -8.18 -7.30 15.24
C ILE A 31 -9.07 -8.14 14.33
N ARG A 32 -10.38 -7.87 14.38
CA ARG A 32 -11.32 -8.49 13.45
C ARG A 32 -11.31 -7.77 12.10
N HIS A 33 -11.60 -8.51 11.07
CA HIS A 33 -11.66 -7.99 9.69
C HIS A 33 -12.56 -6.75 9.57
N ASP A 34 -13.67 -6.71 10.32
CA ASP A 34 -14.65 -5.62 10.25
C ASP A 34 -14.26 -4.38 11.07
N ASP A 35 -13.20 -4.45 11.87
CA ASP A 35 -12.78 -3.33 12.72
C ASP A 35 -12.05 -2.23 11.93
N ILE A 36 -11.51 -2.57 10.76
CA ILE A 36 -10.75 -1.65 9.91
C ILE A 36 -11.43 -1.58 8.53
N THR A 37 -11.64 -0.36 8.07
CA THR A 37 -12.17 -0.09 6.74
C THR A 37 -11.10 0.63 5.91
N ILE A 38 -10.93 0.25 4.64
CA ILE A 38 -10.03 0.92 3.72
C ILE A 38 -10.86 1.68 2.69
N GLY A 39 -10.70 3.00 2.65
CA GLY A 39 -11.23 3.86 1.61
C GLY A 39 -10.15 4.16 0.57
N ARG A 40 -10.49 4.08 -0.70
CA ARG A 40 -9.59 4.32 -1.83
C ARG A 40 -10.15 5.40 -2.78
N ASP A 41 -9.53 5.56 -3.93
CA ASP A 41 -9.93 6.49 -4.99
C ASP A 41 -9.79 7.96 -4.56
N THR A 42 -8.69 8.25 -3.86
CA THR A 42 -8.36 9.59 -3.38
C THR A 42 -7.04 10.05 -4.01
N GLY A 43 -7.08 11.06 -4.87
CA GLY A 43 -5.87 11.67 -5.42
C GLY A 43 -5.02 12.30 -4.32
N GLN A 44 -3.69 12.28 -4.49
CA GLN A 44 -2.77 12.77 -3.46
C GLN A 44 -3.09 14.22 -3.04
N ARG A 45 -3.52 15.06 -3.96
CA ARG A 45 -3.84 16.47 -3.72
C ARG A 45 -5.16 16.68 -2.97
N GLU A 46 -5.99 15.65 -2.87
CA GLU A 46 -7.26 15.69 -2.15
C GLU A 46 -7.08 15.43 -0.64
N PHE A 47 -5.98 14.80 -0.25
CA PHE A 47 -5.75 14.45 1.16
C PHE A 47 -5.78 15.63 2.11
N PRO A 48 -5.15 16.79 1.83
CA PRO A 48 -5.23 17.94 2.73
C PRO A 48 -6.67 18.39 2.99
N GLY A 49 -7.54 18.36 1.97
CA GLY A 49 -8.96 18.70 2.10
C GLY A 49 -9.72 17.74 3.00
N HIS A 50 -9.47 16.41 2.87
CA HIS A 50 -10.07 15.42 3.74
C HIS A 50 -9.61 15.58 5.20
N VAL A 51 -8.31 15.79 5.40
CA VAL A 51 -7.74 16.01 6.72
C VAL A 51 -8.36 17.26 7.36
N ARG A 52 -8.50 18.33 6.61
CA ARG A 52 -9.13 19.58 7.09
C ARG A 52 -10.55 19.34 7.57
N THR A 53 -11.35 18.62 6.78
CA THR A 53 -12.74 18.32 7.12
C THR A 53 -12.80 17.47 8.40
N LEU A 54 -11.98 16.42 8.49
CA LEU A 54 -11.96 15.56 9.66
C LEU A 54 -11.43 16.27 10.91
N ALA A 55 -10.42 17.12 10.76
CA ALA A 55 -9.90 17.94 11.86
C ALA A 55 -10.98 18.88 12.39
N LYS A 56 -11.71 19.53 11.49
CA LYS A 56 -12.80 20.44 11.83
C LYS A 56 -13.88 19.78 12.69
N PHE A 57 -14.18 18.52 12.43
CA PHE A 57 -15.18 17.75 13.18
C PHE A 57 -14.58 16.86 14.29
N ASN A 58 -13.29 17.03 14.59
CA ASN A 58 -12.59 16.26 15.61
C ASN A 58 -12.67 14.73 15.39
N LYS A 59 -12.48 14.31 14.13
CA LYS A 59 -12.58 12.90 13.71
C LYS A 59 -11.24 12.28 13.27
N LEU A 60 -10.13 13.02 13.36
CA LEU A 60 -8.82 12.51 12.90
C LEU A 60 -8.36 11.25 13.63
N ARG A 61 -8.75 11.07 14.87
CA ARG A 61 -8.35 9.88 15.66
C ARG A 61 -8.84 8.57 15.06
N ASP A 62 -9.95 8.60 14.32
CA ASP A 62 -10.55 7.42 13.69
C ASP A 62 -9.99 7.13 12.30
N PHE A 63 -9.02 7.92 11.85
CA PHE A 63 -8.47 7.84 10.50
C PHE A 63 -6.95 7.69 10.49
N LEU A 64 -6.49 6.93 9.50
CA LEU A 64 -5.08 6.80 9.15
C LEU A 64 -4.93 7.10 7.66
N PHE A 65 -3.99 7.97 7.31
CA PHE A 65 -3.76 8.37 5.93
C PHE A 65 -2.47 7.72 5.44
N ILE A 66 -2.59 6.89 4.40
CA ILE A 66 -1.45 6.20 3.81
C ILE A 66 -1.41 6.52 2.32
N LEU A 67 -0.37 7.23 1.91
CA LEU A 67 -0.18 7.70 0.55
C LEU A 67 0.86 6.85 -0.17
N ASP A 68 0.87 6.95 -1.49
CA ASP A 68 1.92 6.35 -2.31
C ASP A 68 3.28 7.00 -2.01
N GLY A 69 4.36 6.27 -2.25
CA GLY A 69 5.71 6.77 -1.96
C GLY A 69 6.10 8.02 -2.74
N ASP A 70 5.48 8.25 -3.91
CA ASP A 70 5.71 9.43 -4.74
C ASP A 70 4.91 10.67 -4.29
N ALA A 71 4.09 10.53 -3.27
CA ALA A 71 3.23 11.61 -2.76
C ALA A 71 3.83 12.35 -1.54
N ARG A 72 5.12 12.17 -1.23
CA ARG A 72 5.75 12.77 -0.05
C ARG A 72 5.72 14.30 -0.04
N SER A 73 5.61 14.92 -1.20
CA SER A 73 5.55 16.37 -1.32
C SER A 73 4.29 17.00 -0.71
N VAL A 74 3.21 16.22 -0.52
CA VAL A 74 1.99 16.74 0.10
C VAL A 74 1.95 16.60 1.63
N GLU A 75 2.99 16.01 2.24
CA GLU A 75 3.04 15.80 3.70
C GLU A 75 2.87 17.09 4.49
N SER A 76 3.58 18.15 4.10
CA SER A 76 3.50 19.43 4.79
C SER A 76 2.11 20.06 4.70
N ASP A 77 1.44 19.93 3.57
CA ASP A 77 0.07 20.46 3.39
C ASP A 77 -0.94 19.66 4.24
N ILE A 78 -0.75 18.35 4.35
CA ILE A 78 -1.58 17.49 5.22
C ILE A 78 -1.42 17.91 6.69
N LYS A 79 -0.18 18.07 7.16
CA LYS A 79 0.09 18.50 8.53
C LYS A 79 -0.47 19.87 8.84
N ARG A 80 -0.34 20.81 7.89
CA ARG A 80 -0.90 22.16 8.03
C ARG A 80 -2.41 22.11 8.13
N ALA A 81 -3.08 21.30 7.33
CA ALA A 81 -4.53 21.16 7.35
C ALA A 81 -5.05 20.75 8.74
N ALA A 82 -4.33 19.87 9.45
CA ALA A 82 -4.65 19.51 10.83
C ALA A 82 -4.32 20.63 11.82
N SER A 83 -3.14 21.26 11.68
CA SER A 83 -2.68 22.30 12.61
C SER A 83 -3.54 23.55 12.59
N ASP A 84 -4.21 23.85 11.48
CA ASP A 84 -5.17 24.95 11.39
C ASP A 84 -6.35 24.77 12.38
N TYR A 85 -6.57 23.57 12.87
CA TYR A 85 -7.59 23.24 13.88
C TYR A 85 -6.98 22.72 15.20
N ASP A 86 -5.74 23.12 15.49
CA ASP A 86 -5.00 22.72 16.69
C ASP A 86 -4.89 21.20 16.87
N GLN A 87 -4.84 20.47 15.76
CA GLN A 87 -4.68 19.01 15.75
C GLN A 87 -3.41 18.60 15.02
N THR A 88 -2.98 17.38 15.28
CA THR A 88 -1.81 16.78 14.65
C THR A 88 -2.20 15.53 13.88
N VAL A 89 -1.55 15.30 12.76
CA VAL A 89 -1.68 14.09 11.95
C VAL A 89 -0.31 13.70 11.41
N GLN A 90 -0.03 12.41 11.37
CA GLN A 90 1.16 11.89 10.75
C GLN A 90 0.74 11.01 9.58
N PRO A 91 0.82 11.51 8.34
CA PRO A 91 0.59 10.67 7.17
C PRO A 91 1.70 9.65 7.04
N LEU A 92 1.36 8.45 6.58
CA LEU A 92 2.29 7.38 6.30
C LEU A 92 2.43 7.22 4.79
N PHE A 93 3.53 6.60 4.35
CA PHE A 93 3.80 6.40 2.94
C PHE A 93 4.12 4.93 2.67
N LEU A 94 3.60 4.42 1.56
CA LEU A 94 3.93 3.09 1.07
C LEU A 94 5.41 3.01 0.70
N PRO A 95 5.99 1.80 0.70
CA PRO A 95 7.41 1.64 0.38
C PRO A 95 7.78 2.16 -1.02
N GLY A 96 9.01 2.62 -1.15
CA GLY A 96 9.55 3.16 -2.39
C GLY A 96 9.31 4.65 -2.55
N ASP A 97 9.96 5.24 -3.55
CA ASP A 97 9.88 6.67 -3.88
C ASP A 97 9.00 6.95 -5.10
N GLY A 98 8.47 5.90 -5.71
CA GLY A 98 7.61 5.95 -6.88
C GLY A 98 6.20 5.43 -6.59
N PRO A 99 5.44 5.14 -7.65
CA PRO A 99 4.12 4.52 -7.50
C PRO A 99 4.26 3.09 -6.95
N PRO A 100 3.21 2.54 -6.32
CA PRO A 100 3.27 1.20 -5.72
C PRO A 100 3.68 0.11 -6.70
N GLU A 101 3.28 0.22 -7.96
CA GLU A 101 3.61 -0.74 -9.01
C GLU A 101 5.12 -0.85 -9.24
N ALA A 102 5.86 0.25 -9.11
CA ALA A 102 7.31 0.25 -9.26
C ALA A 102 7.98 -0.58 -8.18
N TRP A 103 7.56 -0.42 -6.94
CA TRP A 103 8.07 -1.21 -5.81
C TRP A 103 7.66 -2.68 -5.94
N ILE A 104 6.40 -2.97 -6.27
CA ILE A 104 5.91 -4.33 -6.46
C ILE A 104 6.70 -5.05 -7.55
N TRP A 105 6.89 -4.40 -8.70
CA TRP A 105 7.65 -4.99 -9.81
C TRP A 105 9.10 -5.26 -9.44
N GLN A 106 9.74 -4.32 -8.75
CA GLN A 106 11.10 -4.51 -8.23
C GLN A 106 11.19 -5.72 -7.29
N ILE A 107 10.24 -5.88 -6.37
CA ILE A 107 10.21 -7.02 -5.45
C ILE A 107 10.02 -8.33 -6.21
N LEU A 108 9.04 -8.41 -7.11
CA LEU A 108 8.78 -9.60 -7.91
C LEU A 108 10.00 -10.04 -8.72
N THR A 109 10.72 -9.08 -9.32
CA THR A 109 11.90 -9.38 -10.15
C THR A 109 13.12 -9.75 -9.31
N SER A 110 13.33 -9.11 -8.17
CA SER A 110 14.48 -9.37 -7.31
C SER A 110 14.32 -10.64 -6.44
N LYS A 111 13.07 -11.05 -6.18
CA LYS A 111 12.74 -12.22 -5.36
C LYS A 111 11.92 -13.24 -6.13
N SER A 112 12.26 -13.47 -7.40
CA SER A 112 11.47 -14.31 -8.30
C SER A 112 11.23 -15.72 -7.76
N ASN A 113 12.22 -16.33 -7.10
CA ASN A 113 12.07 -17.67 -6.52
C ASN A 113 11.06 -17.70 -5.36
N ARG A 114 11.09 -16.69 -4.50
CA ARG A 114 10.15 -16.57 -3.39
C ARG A 114 8.71 -16.49 -3.90
N TYR A 115 8.49 -15.67 -4.92
CA TYR A 115 7.15 -15.47 -5.48
C TYR A 115 6.71 -16.58 -6.41
N ALA A 116 7.63 -17.26 -7.08
CA ALA A 116 7.31 -18.47 -7.85
C ALA A 116 6.64 -19.50 -6.94
N THR A 117 7.22 -19.77 -5.78
CA THR A 117 6.66 -20.68 -4.78
C THR A 117 5.28 -20.19 -4.31
N GLN A 118 5.17 -18.92 -3.99
CA GLN A 118 3.94 -18.33 -3.48
C GLN A 118 2.80 -18.35 -4.52
N LEU A 119 3.14 -18.20 -5.79
CA LEU A 119 2.15 -18.18 -6.89
C LEU A 119 1.90 -19.56 -7.49
N GLY A 120 2.60 -20.60 -7.01
CA GLY A 120 2.41 -21.97 -7.49
C GLY A 120 2.97 -22.22 -8.89
N VAL A 121 3.99 -21.47 -9.31
CA VAL A 121 4.68 -21.65 -10.58
C VAL A 121 6.13 -22.08 -10.33
N SER A 122 6.76 -22.71 -11.34
CA SER A 122 8.18 -23.07 -11.22
C SER A 122 9.05 -21.80 -11.26
N ALA A 123 10.25 -21.89 -10.67
CA ALA A 123 11.22 -20.80 -10.73
C ALA A 123 11.57 -20.44 -12.17
N THR A 124 11.75 -21.43 -13.04
CA THR A 124 12.02 -21.21 -14.47
C THR A 124 10.87 -20.49 -15.17
N ALA A 125 9.62 -20.91 -14.94
CA ALA A 125 8.44 -20.26 -15.51
C ALA A 125 8.31 -18.82 -15.04
N MET A 126 8.61 -18.55 -13.76
CA MET A 126 8.59 -17.20 -13.21
C MET A 126 9.61 -16.30 -13.91
N GLU A 127 10.84 -16.75 -14.07
CA GLU A 127 11.90 -15.99 -14.75
C GLU A 127 11.59 -15.76 -16.21
N GLU A 128 11.06 -16.76 -16.91
CA GLU A 128 10.66 -16.62 -18.31
C GLU A 128 9.57 -15.58 -18.50
N ARG A 129 8.58 -15.52 -17.60
CA ARG A 129 7.54 -14.50 -17.62
C ARG A 129 8.10 -13.09 -17.42
N ILE A 130 8.97 -12.93 -16.44
CA ILE A 130 9.63 -11.66 -16.17
C ILE A 130 10.43 -11.19 -17.38
N HIS A 131 11.24 -12.07 -17.97
CA HIS A 131 12.01 -11.77 -19.18
C HIS A 131 11.11 -11.43 -20.36
N HIS A 132 10.01 -12.16 -20.56
CA HIS A 132 9.06 -11.90 -21.63
C HIS A 132 8.45 -10.51 -21.50
N ILE A 133 7.99 -10.14 -20.31
CA ILE A 133 7.40 -8.83 -20.03
C ILE A 133 8.42 -7.72 -20.25
N ASN A 134 9.64 -7.88 -19.75
CA ASN A 134 10.71 -6.91 -19.95
C ASN A 134 11.05 -6.71 -21.42
N ARG A 135 11.03 -7.77 -22.23
CA ARG A 135 11.24 -7.67 -23.67
C ARG A 135 10.10 -6.96 -24.39
N LEU A 136 8.86 -7.28 -24.04
CA LEU A 136 7.69 -6.62 -24.62
C LEU A 136 7.70 -5.12 -24.40
N LEU A 137 8.16 -4.68 -23.23
CA LEU A 137 8.09 -3.29 -22.81
C LEU A 137 9.37 -2.50 -23.13
N SER A 138 10.49 -3.18 -23.42
CA SER A 138 11.81 -2.54 -23.62
C SER A 138 11.90 -1.60 -24.82
N GLY A 139 11.00 -1.71 -25.79
CA GLY A 139 10.98 -0.87 -26.99
C GLY A 139 9.89 0.19 -27.02
N THR A 140 9.15 0.39 -25.93
CA THR A 140 8.00 1.29 -25.92
C THR A 140 8.38 2.68 -25.41
N LEU A 141 7.77 3.72 -26.00
CA LEU A 141 7.86 5.12 -25.55
C LEU A 141 7.18 5.35 -24.20
N GLN A 142 6.68 4.30 -23.55
CA GLN A 142 5.91 4.35 -22.31
C GLN A 142 6.74 4.03 -21.06
N GLN A 143 8.01 4.38 -21.06
CA GLN A 143 8.91 4.09 -19.93
C GLN A 143 8.37 4.59 -18.57
N GLN A 144 7.61 5.67 -18.56
CA GLN A 144 7.01 6.20 -17.33
C GLN A 144 5.94 5.29 -16.74
N ASN A 145 5.21 4.56 -17.60
CA ASN A 145 4.15 3.64 -17.19
C ASN A 145 4.60 2.18 -17.16
N TYR A 146 5.90 1.95 -17.37
CA TYR A 146 6.46 0.60 -17.44
C TYR A 146 6.07 -0.28 -16.25
N PRO A 147 6.25 0.16 -15.00
CA PRO A 147 5.93 -0.72 -13.85
C PRO A 147 4.45 -1.07 -13.79
N LYS A 148 3.57 -0.14 -14.10
CA LYS A 148 2.12 -0.37 -14.10
C LYS A 148 1.74 -1.42 -15.14
N ILE A 149 2.22 -1.25 -16.37
CA ILE A 149 1.95 -2.19 -17.46
C ILE A 149 2.56 -3.55 -17.14
N ALA A 150 3.77 -3.59 -16.58
CA ALA A 150 4.44 -4.83 -16.21
C ALA A 150 3.62 -5.63 -15.18
N VAL A 151 3.12 -4.98 -14.14
CA VAL A 151 2.29 -5.65 -13.12
C VAL A 151 0.96 -6.12 -13.71
N GLU A 152 0.33 -5.30 -14.57
CA GLU A 152 -0.92 -5.66 -15.26
C GLU A 152 -0.72 -6.91 -16.14
N GLU A 153 0.33 -6.94 -16.96
CA GLU A 153 0.65 -8.10 -17.81
C GLU A 153 0.96 -9.33 -16.99
N PHE A 154 1.76 -9.17 -15.93
CA PHE A 154 2.12 -10.27 -15.05
C PHE A 154 0.86 -10.88 -14.38
N ALA A 155 -0.02 -10.05 -13.86
CA ALA A 155 -1.27 -10.50 -13.26
C ALA A 155 -2.15 -11.22 -14.28
N SER A 156 -2.32 -10.64 -15.46
CA SER A 156 -3.12 -11.20 -16.56
C SER A 156 -2.63 -12.59 -16.96
N GLU A 157 -1.32 -12.78 -17.12
CA GLU A 157 -0.73 -14.09 -17.48
C GLU A 157 -0.95 -15.16 -16.41
N LEU A 158 -1.15 -14.76 -15.14
CA LEU A 158 -1.44 -15.67 -14.03
C LEU A 158 -2.94 -15.79 -13.73
N ASP A 159 -3.79 -15.18 -14.56
CA ASP A 159 -5.23 -15.14 -14.35
C ASP A 159 -5.60 -14.61 -12.95
N ARG A 160 -4.91 -13.53 -12.54
CA ARG A 160 -5.11 -12.84 -11.28
C ARG A 160 -5.36 -11.36 -11.51
N THR A 161 -5.95 -10.69 -10.53
CA THR A 161 -6.06 -9.23 -10.55
C THR A 161 -4.76 -8.60 -10.04
N THR A 162 -4.52 -7.35 -10.42
CA THR A 162 -3.37 -6.59 -9.89
C THR A 162 -3.48 -6.38 -8.38
N THR A 163 -4.69 -6.22 -7.87
CA THR A 163 -4.95 -6.10 -6.43
C THR A 163 -4.54 -7.38 -5.68
N ASP A 164 -4.83 -8.57 -6.24
CA ASP A 164 -4.40 -9.85 -5.67
C ASP A 164 -2.87 -9.96 -5.63
N ILE A 165 -2.19 -9.55 -6.70
CA ILE A 165 -0.72 -9.54 -6.74
C ILE A 165 -0.17 -8.60 -5.67
N ALA A 166 -0.72 -7.39 -5.56
CA ALA A 166 -0.31 -6.43 -4.53
C ALA A 166 -0.50 -7.00 -3.11
N ARG A 167 -1.62 -7.67 -2.85
CA ARG A 167 -1.91 -8.28 -1.55
C ARG A 167 -0.91 -9.39 -1.22
N ILE A 168 -0.61 -10.25 -2.18
CA ILE A 168 0.38 -11.32 -2.00
C ILE A 168 1.74 -10.73 -1.68
N VAL A 169 2.19 -9.72 -2.43
CA VAL A 169 3.47 -9.05 -2.20
C VAL A 169 3.48 -8.38 -0.82
N GLY A 170 2.44 -7.63 -0.48
CA GLY A 170 2.33 -6.98 0.83
C GLY A 170 2.42 -7.97 1.98
N ARG A 171 1.68 -9.06 1.91
CA ARG A 171 1.70 -10.10 2.93
C ARG A 171 3.09 -10.75 3.05
N CYS A 172 3.69 -11.16 1.94
CA CYS A 172 4.99 -11.84 1.96
C CYS A 172 6.10 -10.92 2.49
N GLU A 173 6.14 -9.67 2.07
CA GLU A 173 7.16 -8.73 2.54
C GLU A 173 6.96 -8.35 4.01
N ALA A 174 5.72 -8.31 4.49
CA ALA A 174 5.44 -8.15 5.91
C ALA A 174 5.88 -9.38 6.73
N GLU A 175 5.58 -10.58 6.26
CA GLU A 175 6.04 -11.83 6.89
C GLU A 175 7.57 -11.91 6.94
N ASP A 176 8.23 -11.56 5.85
CA ASP A 176 9.69 -11.60 5.70
C ASP A 176 10.38 -10.41 6.39
N LYS A 177 9.62 -9.49 6.97
CA LYS A 177 10.13 -8.30 7.68
C LYS A 177 11.08 -7.46 6.82
N HIS A 178 10.67 -7.19 5.58
CA HIS A 178 11.44 -6.35 4.67
C HIS A 178 11.71 -4.97 5.29
N GLY A 179 12.95 -4.48 5.19
CA GLY A 179 13.37 -3.24 5.83
C GLY A 179 12.56 -2.00 5.46
N ASP A 180 12.03 -1.94 4.24
CA ASP A 180 11.19 -0.82 3.80
C ASP A 180 9.76 -0.91 4.34
N VAL A 181 9.32 -2.09 4.75
CA VAL A 181 7.95 -2.36 5.22
C VAL A 181 7.85 -2.25 6.74
N VAL A 182 8.87 -2.68 7.49
CA VAL A 182 8.84 -2.73 8.95
C VAL A 182 8.47 -1.39 9.59
N PRO A 183 9.06 -0.23 9.20
CA PRO A 183 8.68 1.04 9.81
C PRO A 183 7.21 1.40 9.60
N LEU A 184 6.66 1.07 8.44
CA LEU A 184 5.25 1.29 8.14
C LEU A 184 4.36 0.38 8.99
N LEU A 185 4.70 -0.90 9.14
CA LEU A 185 3.97 -1.84 9.99
C LEU A 185 3.95 -1.38 11.45
N VAL A 186 5.09 -0.91 11.96
CA VAL A 186 5.20 -0.37 13.33
C VAL A 186 4.29 0.84 13.51
N ALA A 187 4.28 1.75 12.55
CA ALA A 187 3.44 2.94 12.61
C ALA A 187 1.94 2.60 12.54
N ILE A 188 1.55 1.64 11.71
CA ILE A 188 0.16 1.16 11.62
C ILE A 188 -0.24 0.49 12.95
N GLU A 189 0.60 -0.36 13.51
CA GLU A 189 0.36 -1.01 14.80
C GLU A 189 0.18 0.00 15.94
N GLU A 190 1.04 1.02 16.00
CA GLU A 190 0.92 2.10 16.98
C GLU A 190 -0.42 2.83 16.86
N LYS A 191 -0.83 3.14 15.64
CA LYS A 191 -2.13 3.80 15.39
C LYS A 191 -3.30 2.92 15.81
N ILE A 192 -3.26 1.64 15.50
CA ILE A 192 -4.30 0.67 15.92
C ILE A 192 -4.39 0.62 17.44
N ASN A 193 -3.25 0.54 18.12
CA ASN A 193 -3.22 0.49 19.57
C ASN A 193 -3.78 1.77 20.22
N LEU A 194 -3.44 2.93 19.69
CA LEU A 194 -3.99 4.21 20.17
C LEU A 194 -5.50 4.28 19.95
N TRP A 195 -5.97 3.90 18.78
CA TRP A 195 -7.40 3.87 18.47
C TRP A 195 -8.19 2.95 19.41
N ARG A 196 -7.63 1.79 19.74
CA ARG A 196 -8.29 0.82 20.66
C ARG A 196 -8.39 1.31 22.10
N GLN A 197 -7.50 2.19 22.54
CA GLN A 197 -7.49 2.71 23.92
C GLN A 197 -8.57 3.77 24.17
N GLU A 198 -9.12 4.29 23.12
CA GLU A 198 -10.20 5.29 23.17
C GLU A 198 -11.58 4.64 23.05
#